data_9bf0cca4b813dcc97946694675376125
#
_entry.id   9bf0cca4b813dcc97946694675376125
#
_cell.length_a   1.000
_cell.length_b   1.000
_cell.length_c   1.000
_cell.angle_alpha   90.00
_cell.angle_beta   90.00
_cell.angle_gamma   90.00
#
_symmetry.space_group_name_H-M   'P 1'
#
loop_
_entity.id
_entity.type
_entity.pdbx_description
1 polymer ?
#
loop_
_entity_poly.entity_id
_entity_poly.type
_entity_poly.pdbx_seq_one_letter_code
_entity_poly.pdbx_strand_id
1 'polypeptide(L)'
;MAHHKSAKKRIRQDAVKRLRNRYYKKSARTAIAKLREMEDAGEAQTYLPKVLGMIDRLAKRNTWHSNKASNLKSKLTKHVNGLS
;
A
#
# COMPACT_ATOMS: atom_id res chain seq x y z
N MET A 1 -11.16 27.77 -26.58
CA MET A 1 -10.21 28.05 -25.51
C MET A 1 -9.55 26.78 -25.00
N ALA A 2 -8.22 26.76 -25.14
CA ALA A 2 -7.42 25.60 -24.75
C ALA A 2 -7.52 25.27 -23.24
N HIS A 3 -7.76 26.30 -22.42
CA HIS A 3 -7.81 26.14 -20.97
C HIS A 3 -8.94 25.23 -20.48
N HIS A 4 -10.11 25.26 -21.10
CA HIS A 4 -11.24 24.42 -20.70
C HIS A 4 -11.00 22.94 -20.98
N LYS A 5 -10.43 22.63 -22.13
CA LYS A 5 -10.13 21.25 -22.50
C LYS A 5 -9.04 20.66 -21.60
N SER A 6 -8.00 21.45 -21.30
CA SER A 6 -6.92 21.02 -20.40
C SER A 6 -7.43 20.82 -18.98
N ALA A 7 -8.30 21.70 -18.48
CA ALA A 7 -8.87 21.58 -17.14
C ALA A 7 -9.76 20.33 -17.03
N LYS A 8 -10.61 20.07 -18.02
CA LYS A 8 -11.46 18.89 -18.04
C LYS A 8 -10.65 17.60 -18.09
N LYS A 9 -9.59 17.57 -18.89
CA LYS A 9 -8.68 16.43 -18.97
C LYS A 9 -7.99 16.18 -17.64
N ARG A 10 -7.50 17.24 -16.97
CA ARG A 10 -6.86 17.17 -15.68
C ARG A 10 -7.80 16.63 -14.61
N ILE A 11 -9.06 17.11 -14.57
CA ILE A 11 -10.07 16.65 -13.63
C ILE A 11 -10.31 15.14 -13.80
N ARG A 12 -10.43 14.67 -15.04
CA ARG A 12 -10.61 13.23 -15.31
C ARG A 12 -9.40 12.42 -14.88
N GLN A 13 -8.19 12.91 -15.16
CA GLN A 13 -6.96 12.22 -14.75
C GLN A 13 -6.84 12.16 -13.22
N ASP A 14 -7.19 13.25 -12.54
CA ASP A 14 -7.14 13.29 -11.08
C ASP A 14 -8.18 12.34 -10.46
N ALA A 15 -9.37 12.25 -11.05
CA ALA A 15 -10.38 11.30 -10.59
C ALA A 15 -9.91 9.87 -10.73
N VAL A 16 -9.32 9.51 -11.87
CA VAL A 16 -8.77 8.17 -12.12
C VAL A 16 -7.64 7.87 -11.14
N LYS A 17 -6.74 8.82 -10.90
CA LYS A 17 -5.64 8.65 -9.95
C LYS A 17 -6.16 8.43 -8.54
N ARG A 18 -7.19 9.19 -8.12
CA ARG A 18 -7.78 9.03 -6.78
C ARG A 18 -8.41 7.65 -6.60
N LEU A 19 -9.14 7.16 -7.61
CA LEU A 19 -9.73 5.83 -7.56
C LEU A 19 -8.66 4.75 -7.48
N ARG A 20 -7.60 4.88 -8.28
CA ARG A 20 -6.48 3.95 -8.29
C ARG A 20 -5.77 3.93 -6.95
N ASN A 21 -5.48 5.10 -6.39
CA ASN A 21 -4.81 5.23 -5.10
C ASN A 21 -5.67 4.64 -3.97
N ARG A 22 -6.97 4.89 -4.00
CA ARG A 22 -7.92 4.32 -3.03
C ARG A 22 -7.91 2.79 -3.11
N TYR A 23 -7.93 2.24 -4.31
CA TYR A 23 -7.88 0.79 -4.54
C TYR A 23 -6.59 0.18 -3.95
N TYR A 24 -5.44 0.78 -4.26
CA TYR A 24 -4.16 0.27 -3.77
C TYR A 24 -4.02 0.40 -2.26
N LYS A 25 -4.49 1.50 -1.66
CA LYS A 25 -4.52 1.65 -0.21
C LYS A 25 -5.37 0.58 0.46
N LYS A 26 -6.55 0.34 -0.08
CA LYS A 26 -7.47 -0.68 0.44
C LYS A 26 -6.87 -2.07 0.32
N SER A 27 -6.26 -2.38 -0.82
CA SER A 27 -5.61 -3.67 -1.04
C SER A 27 -4.47 -3.90 -0.05
N ALA A 28 -3.64 -2.88 0.18
CA ALA A 28 -2.53 -2.95 1.13
C ALA A 28 -3.05 -3.14 2.56
N ARG A 29 -4.06 -2.38 2.97
CA ARG A 29 -4.64 -2.50 4.31
C ARG A 29 -5.23 -3.89 4.55
N THR A 30 -5.90 -4.45 3.54
CA THR A 30 -6.46 -5.80 3.61
C THR A 30 -5.34 -6.83 3.75
N ALA A 31 -4.27 -6.67 2.98
CA ALA A 31 -3.11 -7.57 3.06
C ALA A 31 -2.41 -7.49 4.41
N ILE A 32 -2.27 -6.28 4.96
CA ILE A 32 -1.68 -6.07 6.28
C ILE A 32 -2.52 -6.74 7.36
N ALA A 33 -3.84 -6.55 7.32
CA ALA A 33 -4.76 -7.18 8.28
C ALA A 33 -4.68 -8.70 8.20
N LYS A 34 -4.64 -9.25 6.98
CA LYS A 34 -4.52 -10.69 6.76
C LYS A 34 -3.21 -11.23 7.35
N LEU A 35 -2.10 -10.51 7.12
CA LEU A 35 -0.79 -10.90 7.66
C LEU A 35 -0.81 -10.92 9.19
N ARG A 36 -1.44 -9.91 9.81
CA ARG A 36 -1.52 -9.83 11.27
C ARG A 36 -2.38 -10.92 11.89
N GLU A 37 -3.35 -11.44 11.16
CA GLU A 37 -4.21 -12.54 11.60
C GLU A 37 -3.56 -13.90 11.43
N MET A 38 -2.50 -14.02 10.64
CA MET A 38 -1.80 -15.29 10.44
C MET A 38 -1.10 -15.73 11.71
N GLU A 39 -1.35 -16.98 12.11
CA GLU A 39 -0.73 -17.58 13.28
C GLU A 39 0.44 -18.49 12.91
N ASP A 40 0.42 -19.03 11.69
CA ASP A 40 1.47 -19.90 11.17
C ASP A 40 2.67 -19.07 10.72
N ALA A 41 3.81 -19.28 11.37
CA ALA A 41 5.04 -18.54 11.07
C ALA A 41 5.50 -18.75 9.62
N GLY A 42 5.39 -19.98 9.11
CA GLY A 42 5.79 -20.29 7.73
C GLY A 42 4.95 -19.56 6.70
N GLU A 43 3.62 -19.56 6.88
CA GLU A 43 2.73 -18.83 5.99
C GLU A 43 2.98 -17.32 6.05
N ALA A 44 3.15 -16.80 7.26
CA ALA A 44 3.42 -15.38 7.47
C ALA A 44 4.73 -14.95 6.82
N GLN A 45 5.79 -15.74 6.95
CA GLN A 45 7.08 -15.47 6.33
C GLN A 45 6.99 -15.48 4.81
N THR A 46 6.19 -16.39 4.25
CA THR A 46 5.97 -16.46 2.80
C THR A 46 5.17 -15.27 2.29
N TYR A 47 4.20 -14.80 3.07
CA TYR A 47 3.33 -13.69 2.69
C TYR A 47 3.96 -12.32 2.91
N LEU A 48 4.87 -12.20 3.88
CA LEU A 48 5.50 -10.94 4.27
C LEU A 48 6.12 -10.17 3.10
N PRO A 49 6.96 -10.78 2.23
CA PRO A 49 7.57 -10.02 1.12
C PRO A 49 6.53 -9.40 0.18
N LYS A 50 5.41 -10.08 -0.02
CA LYS A 50 4.33 -9.57 -0.87
C LYS A 50 3.71 -8.31 -0.27
N VAL A 51 3.46 -8.32 1.04
CA VAL A 51 2.91 -7.17 1.76
C VAL A 51 3.89 -6.01 1.77
N LEU A 52 5.16 -6.28 2.04
CA LEU A 52 6.21 -5.26 2.01
C LEU A 52 6.32 -4.60 0.63
N GLY A 53 6.19 -5.39 -0.44
CA GLY A 53 6.19 -4.88 -1.80
C GLY A 53 5.02 -3.93 -2.07
N MET A 54 3.84 -4.24 -1.55
CA MET A 54 2.66 -3.37 -1.67
C MET A 54 2.88 -2.04 -0.97
N ILE A 55 3.45 -2.07 0.23
CA ILE A 55 3.75 -0.87 1.03
C ILE A 55 4.79 -0.01 0.29
N ASP A 56 5.85 -0.63 -0.25
CA ASP A 56 6.88 0.08 -1.00
C ASP A 56 6.32 0.78 -2.24
N ARG A 57 5.41 0.15 -2.95
CA ARG A 57 4.77 0.75 -4.13
C ARG A 57 3.96 1.99 -3.76
N LEU A 58 3.25 1.94 -2.63
CA LEU A 58 2.50 3.10 -2.15
C LEU A 58 3.42 4.25 -1.76
N ALA A 59 4.55 3.95 -1.14
CA ALA A 59 5.55 4.96 -0.80
C ALA A 59 6.18 5.56 -2.07
N LYS A 60 6.53 4.72 -3.04
CA LYS A 60 7.13 5.16 -4.30
C LYS A 60 6.21 6.09 -5.08
N ARG A 61 4.90 5.88 -4.99
CA ARG A 61 3.88 6.72 -5.64
C ARG A 61 3.47 7.93 -4.81
N ASN A 62 4.10 8.14 -3.66
CA ASN A 62 3.78 9.21 -2.70
C ASN A 62 2.33 9.12 -2.17
N THR A 63 1.69 7.95 -2.28
CA THR A 63 0.36 7.71 -1.72
C THR A 63 0.44 7.59 -0.20
N TRP A 64 1.48 6.94 0.30
CA TRP A 64 1.86 6.93 1.70
C TRP A 64 3.22 7.57 1.86
N HIS A 65 3.39 8.34 2.95
CA HIS A 65 4.69 8.94 3.26
C HIS A 65 5.73 7.85 3.53
N SER A 66 6.98 8.10 3.14
CA SER A 66 8.07 7.15 3.34
C SER A 66 8.24 6.72 4.79
N ASN A 67 8.03 7.64 5.75
CA ASN A 67 8.12 7.33 7.17
C ASN A 67 7.04 6.34 7.60
N LYS A 68 5.80 6.53 7.10
CA LYS A 68 4.71 5.60 7.37
C LYS A 68 5.03 4.21 6.82
N ALA A 69 5.53 4.14 5.60
CA ALA A 69 5.91 2.87 4.96
C ALA A 69 7.01 2.16 5.74
N SER A 70 8.06 2.89 6.13
CA SER A 70 9.17 2.33 6.90
C SER A 70 8.70 1.79 8.25
N ASN A 71 7.85 2.54 8.95
CA ASN A 71 7.31 2.13 10.24
C ASN A 71 6.45 0.87 10.11
N LEU A 72 5.57 0.81 9.11
CA LEU A 72 4.74 -0.37 8.87
C LEU A 72 5.57 -1.59 8.54
N LYS A 73 6.56 -1.44 7.66
CA LYS A 73 7.46 -2.53 7.28
C LYS A 73 8.19 -3.08 8.50
N SER A 74 8.71 -2.20 9.34
CA SER A 74 9.42 -2.59 10.55
C SER A 74 8.51 -3.35 11.52
N LYS A 75 7.31 -2.82 11.77
CA LYS A 75 6.34 -3.45 12.68
C LYS A 75 5.89 -4.81 12.18
N LEU A 76 5.63 -4.94 10.89
CA LEU A 76 5.18 -6.20 10.30
C LEU A 76 6.29 -7.26 10.32
N THR A 77 7.52 -6.85 10.02
CA THR A 77 8.68 -7.74 10.07
C THR A 77 8.88 -8.28 11.49
N LYS A 78 8.81 -7.41 12.50
CA LYS A 78 8.92 -7.80 13.90
C LYS A 78 7.79 -8.73 14.32
N HIS A 79 6.57 -8.44 13.88
CA HIS A 79 5.41 -9.28 14.18
C HIS A 79 5.59 -10.70 13.65
N VAL A 80 6.02 -10.84 12.39
CA VAL A 80 6.24 -12.14 11.75
C VAL A 80 7.38 -12.89 12.44
N ASN A 81 8.47 -12.21 12.75
CA ASN A 81 9.60 -12.82 13.45
C ASN A 81 9.20 -13.32 14.85
N GLY A 82 8.24 -12.65 15.48
CA GLY A 82 7.74 -13.04 16.79
C GLY A 82 6.84 -14.27 16.78
N LEU A 83 6.36 -14.69 15.60
CA LEU A 83 5.52 -15.88 15.48
C LEU A 83 6.29 -17.21 15.58
N SER A 84 7.59 -17.18 15.38
CA SER A 84 8.44 -18.38 15.37
C SER A 84 8.74 -18.93 16.76
#